data_ffd5e4e959b6d4cc12c90587f3d4b7e0
#
_entry.id   ffd5e4e959b6d4cc12c90587f3d4b7e0
#
_cell.length_a   1.000
_cell.length_b   1.000
_cell.length_c   1.000
_cell.angle_alpha   90.00
_cell.angle_beta   90.00
_cell.angle_gamma   90.00
#
_symmetry.space_group_name_H-M   'P 1'
#
loop_
_entity.id
_entity.type
_entity.pdbx_description
1 polymer ?
#
loop_
_entity_poly.entity_id
_entity_poly.type
_entity_poly.pdbx_seq_one_letter_code
_entity_poly.pdbx_strand_id
1 'polypeptide(L)'
;MRRNFLNNNVVWGWCKNAALRISVFWWILLLGGCATVDPFANLDEWKEIQSKNFIVYTNAQEKVALNFVKEFEVFRATALKITTIPPFEETVPVRIYLFKNQNSFAPFRPSENTAGYFIQGKNYIALYAIPFEENPQYPIVYHEYIHYLISKHPAIIPSWFNEGLATMFETFELNRGLVTFGNPQYD
;
A
#
# COMPACT_ATOMS: atom_id res chain seq x y z
N MET A 1 -46.47 66.29 44.56
CA MET A 1 -46.14 67.00 43.31
C MET A 1 -44.72 66.68 42.87
N ARG A 2 -44.50 66.35 41.64
CA ARG A 2 -43.25 66.03 40.90
C ARG A 2 -42.58 64.67 41.05
N ARG A 3 -42.64 64.02 39.91
CA ARG A 3 -41.96 62.85 39.44
C ARG A 3 -40.46 63.10 39.34
N ASN A 4 -39.66 62.08 39.57
CA ASN A 4 -38.32 62.01 38.91
C ASN A 4 -38.13 60.62 38.32
N PHE A 5 -37.89 60.66 37.04
CA PHE A 5 -37.54 59.55 36.17
C PHE A 5 -36.14 59.05 36.53
N LEU A 6 -35.97 57.80 36.77
CA LEU A 6 -34.66 57.14 36.73
C LEU A 6 -34.52 56.37 35.42
N ASN A 7 -33.47 56.72 34.77
CA ASN A 7 -33.04 56.38 33.41
C ASN A 7 -32.53 54.94 33.36
N ASN A 8 -33.29 54.06 32.72
CA ASN A 8 -32.98 52.62 32.60
C ASN A 8 -32.09 52.27 31.40
N ASN A 9 -31.05 53.04 31.09
CA ASN A 9 -30.30 52.88 29.84
C ASN A 9 -28.85 52.42 29.99
N VAL A 10 -28.43 51.85 31.14
CA VAL A 10 -27.01 51.43 31.31
C VAL A 10 -26.78 49.93 31.34
N VAL A 11 -27.81 49.10 31.46
CA VAL A 11 -27.63 47.62 31.65
C VAL A 11 -27.62 46.78 30.35
N TRP A 12 -28.03 47.36 29.22
CA TRP A 12 -28.16 46.59 27.96
C TRP A 12 -26.92 46.60 27.05
N GLY A 13 -25.88 47.35 27.35
CA GLY A 13 -24.68 47.46 26.50
C GLY A 13 -23.69 46.31 26.64
N TRP A 14 -23.70 45.58 27.77
CA TRP A 14 -22.67 44.58 28.07
C TRP A 14 -23.02 43.17 27.59
N CYS A 15 -24.30 42.82 27.49
CA CYS A 15 -24.71 41.50 27.00
C CYS A 15 -24.56 41.30 25.48
N LYS A 16 -24.66 42.36 24.68
CA LYS A 16 -24.54 42.21 23.22
C LYS A 16 -23.10 41.89 22.73
N ASN A 17 -22.10 42.41 23.44
CA ASN A 17 -20.70 42.18 23.06
C ASN A 17 -20.13 40.84 23.53
N ALA A 18 -20.69 40.26 24.59
CA ALA A 18 -20.28 38.92 25.08
C ALA A 18 -20.81 37.80 24.16
N ALA A 19 -22.05 37.90 23.72
CA ALA A 19 -22.65 36.94 22.81
C ALA A 19 -21.98 36.92 21.42
N LEU A 20 -21.59 38.09 20.91
CA LEU A 20 -20.91 38.18 19.61
C LEU A 20 -19.48 37.62 19.65
N ARG A 21 -18.78 37.79 20.76
CA ARG A 21 -17.42 37.26 20.96
C ARG A 21 -17.41 35.71 21.11
N ILE A 22 -18.40 35.15 21.76
CA ILE A 22 -18.54 33.71 21.93
C ILE A 22 -18.91 33.05 20.58
N SER A 23 -19.77 33.65 19.77
CA SER A 23 -20.15 33.11 18.47
C SER A 23 -18.98 33.10 17.47
N VAL A 24 -18.15 34.14 17.45
CA VAL A 24 -16.96 34.18 16.56
C VAL A 24 -15.91 33.14 16.98
N PHE A 25 -15.74 32.89 18.29
CA PHE A 25 -14.79 31.89 18.78
C PHE A 25 -15.25 30.45 18.47
N TRP A 26 -16.57 30.19 18.49
CA TRP A 26 -17.14 28.90 18.10
C TRP A 26 -17.07 28.64 16.59
N TRP A 27 -17.16 29.68 15.76
CA TRP A 27 -16.99 29.56 14.32
C TRP A 27 -15.55 29.28 13.88
N ILE A 28 -14.56 29.76 14.63
CA ILE A 28 -13.14 29.46 14.37
C ILE A 28 -12.81 28.00 14.72
N LEU A 29 -13.46 27.40 15.72
CA LEU A 29 -13.29 25.99 16.08
C LEU A 29 -13.90 25.01 15.08
N LEU A 30 -14.84 25.46 14.25
CA LEU A 30 -15.46 24.62 13.20
C LEU A 30 -14.68 24.65 11.87
N LEU A 31 -13.66 25.49 11.75
CA LEU A 31 -12.75 25.55 10.60
C LEU A 31 -11.52 24.66 10.76
N GLY A 32 -11.47 23.82 11.80
CA GLY A 32 -10.54 22.69 11.87
C GLY A 32 -10.90 21.67 10.79
N GLY A 33 -10.70 22.02 9.54
CA GLY A 33 -10.82 21.12 8.42
C GLY A 33 -9.87 19.95 8.65
N CYS A 34 -10.40 18.71 8.64
CA CYS A 34 -9.56 17.53 8.46
C CYS A 34 -8.72 17.80 7.21
N ALA A 35 -7.44 18.06 7.39
CA ALA A 35 -6.49 18.04 6.29
C ALA A 35 -6.53 16.60 5.77
N THR A 36 -7.31 16.36 4.74
CA THR A 36 -7.25 15.10 3.99
C THR A 36 -5.87 15.10 3.35
N VAL A 37 -4.96 14.29 3.90
CA VAL A 37 -3.67 14.04 3.26
C VAL A 37 -4.01 13.37 1.93
N ASP A 38 -3.77 14.06 0.83
CA ASP A 38 -3.87 13.48 -0.49
C ASP A 38 -2.76 12.43 -0.62
N PRO A 39 -3.10 11.13 -0.69
CA PRO A 39 -2.10 10.07 -0.80
C PRO A 39 -1.28 10.18 -2.09
N PHE A 40 -1.73 10.97 -3.06
CA PHE A 40 -1.07 11.19 -4.34
C PHE A 40 -0.37 12.55 -4.43
N ALA A 41 -0.31 13.35 -3.35
CA ALA A 41 0.28 14.69 -3.35
C ALA A 41 1.77 14.72 -3.77
N ASN A 42 2.48 13.59 -3.67
CA ASN A 42 3.91 13.47 -4.00
C ASN A 42 4.17 12.47 -5.14
N LEU A 43 3.31 12.43 -6.15
CA LEU A 43 3.53 11.57 -7.33
C LEU A 43 4.82 11.89 -8.08
N ASP A 44 5.33 13.12 -7.97
CA ASP A 44 6.59 13.55 -8.60
C ASP A 44 7.82 12.77 -8.08
N GLU A 45 7.71 12.12 -6.91
CA GLU A 45 8.77 11.26 -6.36
C GLU A 45 8.74 9.84 -6.93
N TRP A 46 7.67 9.45 -7.63
CA TRP A 46 7.54 8.10 -8.15
C TRP A 46 8.31 7.93 -9.47
N LYS A 47 9.00 6.80 -9.56
CA LYS A 47 9.72 6.37 -10.75
C LYS A 47 9.06 5.14 -11.35
N GLU A 48 9.14 5.00 -12.65
CA GLU A 48 8.75 3.79 -13.38
C GLU A 48 10.00 3.01 -13.79
N ILE A 49 10.00 1.71 -13.51
CA ILE A 49 11.03 0.77 -13.96
C ILE A 49 10.32 -0.33 -14.72
N GLN A 50 10.68 -0.50 -15.98
CA GLN A 50 10.13 -1.54 -16.83
C GLN A 50 11.11 -2.70 -16.99
N SER A 51 10.61 -3.92 -16.81
CA SER A 51 11.33 -5.16 -17.09
C SER A 51 10.60 -5.98 -18.14
N LYS A 52 11.05 -7.22 -18.37
CA LYS A 52 10.42 -8.10 -19.36
C LYS A 52 8.96 -8.42 -19.03
N ASN A 53 8.66 -8.67 -17.74
CA ASN A 53 7.36 -9.16 -17.30
C ASN A 53 6.61 -8.19 -16.39
N PHE A 54 7.26 -7.10 -15.93
CA PHE A 54 6.71 -6.20 -14.91
C PHE A 54 6.89 -4.73 -15.25
N ILE A 55 5.93 -3.93 -14.80
CA ILE A 55 6.07 -2.47 -14.71
C ILE A 55 6.06 -2.12 -13.22
N VAL A 56 7.16 -1.58 -12.72
CA VAL A 56 7.31 -1.25 -11.29
C VAL A 56 7.25 0.26 -11.11
N TYR A 57 6.29 0.72 -10.34
CA TYR A 57 6.19 2.09 -9.85
C TYR A 57 6.74 2.14 -8.43
N THR A 58 7.62 3.08 -8.14
CA THR A 58 8.28 3.13 -6.83
C THR A 58 8.63 4.53 -6.39
N ASN A 59 8.49 4.80 -5.10
CA ASN A 59 9.07 5.94 -4.40
C ASN A 59 10.24 5.52 -3.47
N ALA A 60 10.70 4.27 -3.57
CA ALA A 60 11.89 3.78 -2.89
C ALA A 60 13.17 4.24 -3.61
N GLN A 61 14.31 4.00 -2.99
CA GLN A 61 15.61 4.23 -3.64
C GLN A 61 15.74 3.38 -4.91
N GLU A 62 16.23 3.97 -5.98
CA GLU A 62 16.36 3.31 -7.28
C GLU A 62 17.12 2.00 -7.22
N LYS A 63 18.22 1.95 -6.45
CA LYS A 63 18.99 0.73 -6.24
C LYS A 63 18.18 -0.40 -5.62
N VAL A 64 17.33 -0.08 -4.64
CA VAL A 64 16.42 -1.04 -3.99
C VAL A 64 15.42 -1.58 -5.00
N ALA A 65 14.80 -0.69 -5.77
CA ALA A 65 13.82 -1.07 -6.77
C ALA A 65 14.42 -1.91 -7.92
N LEU A 66 15.60 -1.56 -8.40
CA LEU A 66 16.32 -2.35 -9.42
C LEU A 66 16.69 -3.75 -8.92
N ASN A 67 17.15 -3.87 -7.67
CA ASN A 67 17.43 -5.18 -7.07
C ASN A 67 16.15 -6.01 -6.94
N PHE A 68 15.06 -5.41 -6.46
CA PHE A 68 13.75 -6.06 -6.38
C PHE A 68 13.30 -6.60 -7.75
N VAL A 69 13.31 -5.75 -8.79
CA VAL A 69 12.90 -6.16 -10.15
C VAL A 69 13.72 -7.35 -10.64
N LYS A 70 15.03 -7.31 -10.45
CA LYS A 70 15.95 -8.38 -10.85
C LYS A 70 15.64 -9.69 -10.13
N GLU A 71 15.46 -9.63 -8.83
CA GLU A 71 15.13 -10.77 -8.01
C GLU A 71 13.76 -11.35 -8.36
N PHE A 72 12.78 -10.47 -8.58
CA PHE A 72 11.41 -10.89 -8.91
C PHE A 72 11.28 -11.52 -10.29
N GLU A 73 12.09 -11.10 -11.27
CA GLU A 73 12.20 -11.79 -12.57
C GLU A 73 12.78 -13.20 -12.43
N VAL A 74 13.80 -13.38 -11.58
CA VAL A 74 14.37 -14.69 -11.28
C VAL A 74 13.37 -15.55 -10.53
N PHE A 75 12.68 -14.98 -9.54
CA PHE A 75 11.60 -15.65 -8.82
C PHE A 75 10.51 -16.16 -9.78
N ARG A 76 10.00 -15.31 -10.65
CA ARG A 76 9.00 -15.71 -11.66
C ARG A 76 9.48 -16.86 -12.54
N ALA A 77 10.70 -16.75 -13.05
CA ALA A 77 11.27 -17.80 -13.90
C ALA A 77 11.41 -19.14 -13.15
N THR A 78 11.83 -19.09 -11.89
CA THR A 78 11.94 -20.27 -11.01
C THR A 78 10.56 -20.88 -10.73
N ALA A 79 9.60 -20.04 -10.34
CA ALA A 79 8.25 -20.47 -10.02
C ALA A 79 7.59 -21.17 -11.21
N LEU A 80 7.65 -20.60 -12.41
CA LEU A 80 7.12 -21.20 -13.64
C LEU A 80 7.77 -22.55 -13.95
N LYS A 81 9.08 -22.67 -13.73
CA LYS A 81 9.80 -23.93 -13.96
C LYS A 81 9.40 -25.01 -12.98
N ILE A 82 9.21 -24.66 -11.70
CA ILE A 82 8.87 -25.62 -10.63
C ILE A 82 7.40 -26.03 -10.71
N THR A 83 6.50 -25.07 -10.94
CA THR A 83 5.06 -25.33 -11.00
C THR A 83 4.62 -25.97 -12.32
N THR A 84 5.51 -26.09 -13.30
CA THR A 84 5.21 -26.63 -14.64
C THR A 84 4.05 -25.92 -15.34
N ILE A 85 3.75 -24.68 -14.96
CA ILE A 85 2.70 -23.88 -15.60
C ILE A 85 3.14 -23.62 -17.04
N PRO A 86 2.28 -23.91 -18.04
CA PRO A 86 2.62 -23.64 -19.42
C PRO A 86 2.92 -22.17 -19.65
N PRO A 87 3.80 -21.82 -20.59
CA PRO A 87 3.99 -20.44 -20.99
C PRO A 87 2.66 -19.79 -21.38
N PHE A 88 2.40 -18.61 -20.84
CA PHE A 88 1.24 -17.81 -21.16
C PHE A 88 1.65 -16.36 -21.41
N GLU A 89 0.90 -15.71 -22.28
CA GLU A 89 1.08 -14.28 -22.52
C GLU A 89 0.16 -13.48 -21.59
N GLU A 90 0.74 -12.51 -20.92
CA GLU A 90 -0.02 -11.57 -20.11
C GLU A 90 -0.78 -10.62 -21.04
N THR A 91 -2.10 -10.71 -21.04
CA THR A 91 -2.96 -9.75 -21.77
C THR A 91 -2.93 -8.36 -21.14
N VAL A 92 -2.59 -8.29 -19.88
CA VAL A 92 -2.45 -7.06 -19.10
C VAL A 92 -1.16 -7.14 -18.29
N PRO A 93 -0.26 -6.15 -18.41
CA PRO A 93 1.01 -6.18 -17.67
C PRO A 93 0.77 -6.15 -16.15
N VAL A 94 1.55 -6.94 -15.45
CA VAL A 94 1.56 -6.92 -13.98
C VAL A 94 2.25 -5.65 -13.52
N ARG A 95 1.51 -4.80 -12.82
CA ARG A 95 2.02 -3.56 -12.21
C ARG A 95 2.38 -3.82 -10.77
N ILE A 96 3.54 -3.36 -10.35
CA ILE A 96 4.02 -3.48 -8.97
C ILE A 96 4.20 -2.08 -8.41
N TYR A 97 3.56 -1.82 -7.27
CA TYR A 97 3.72 -0.57 -6.53
C TYR A 97 4.62 -0.84 -5.32
N LEU A 98 5.89 -0.49 -5.44
CA LEU A 98 6.90 -0.72 -4.42
C LEU A 98 7.10 0.56 -3.60
N PHE A 99 6.63 0.56 -2.37
CA PHE A 99 6.67 1.70 -1.46
C PHE A 99 7.99 1.75 -0.67
N LYS A 100 8.51 2.94 -0.40
CA LYS A 100 9.77 3.11 0.33
C LYS A 100 9.70 2.65 1.80
N ASN A 101 8.52 2.71 2.43
CA ASN A 101 8.32 2.32 3.82
C ASN A 101 6.82 2.21 4.17
N GLN A 102 6.53 1.80 5.41
CA GLN A 102 5.18 1.67 5.95
C GLN A 102 4.35 2.95 5.87
N ASN A 103 4.95 4.12 6.13
CA ASN A 103 4.23 5.39 6.11
C ASN A 103 3.75 5.75 4.70
N SER A 104 4.57 5.50 3.68
CA SER A 104 4.19 5.74 2.29
C SER A 104 3.15 4.73 1.79
N PHE A 105 3.11 3.52 2.37
CA PHE A 105 2.13 2.50 2.06
C PHE A 105 0.81 2.66 2.83
N ALA A 106 0.82 3.28 4.01
CA ALA A 106 -0.32 3.38 4.91
C ALA A 106 -1.65 3.83 4.25
N PRO A 107 -1.67 4.83 3.32
CA PRO A 107 -2.91 5.23 2.66
C PRO A 107 -3.52 4.17 1.73
N PHE A 108 -2.74 3.18 1.30
CA PHE A 108 -3.12 2.18 0.30
C PHE A 108 -3.39 0.81 0.90
N ARG A 109 -2.98 0.56 2.14
CA ARG A 109 -3.14 -0.75 2.78
C ARG A 109 -4.59 -1.00 3.21
N PRO A 110 -5.13 -2.20 2.96
CA PRO A 110 -6.49 -2.56 3.37
C PRO A 110 -6.68 -2.65 4.89
N SER A 111 -5.62 -2.99 5.65
CA SER A 111 -5.61 -3.06 7.10
C SER A 111 -4.23 -2.73 7.68
N GLU A 112 -4.16 -2.43 8.99
CA GLU A 112 -2.90 -2.06 9.67
C GLU A 112 -1.82 -3.12 9.59
N ASN A 113 -2.19 -4.40 9.55
CA ASN A 113 -1.26 -5.53 9.52
C ASN A 113 -0.88 -5.97 8.10
N THR A 114 -1.36 -5.27 7.06
CA THR A 114 -1.04 -5.63 5.67
C THR A 114 0.36 -5.16 5.30
N ALA A 115 1.25 -6.10 4.97
CA ALA A 115 2.60 -5.82 4.46
C ALA A 115 2.68 -5.77 2.92
N GLY A 116 1.70 -6.37 2.25
CA GLY A 116 1.56 -6.38 0.80
C GLY A 116 0.26 -7.09 0.43
N TYR A 117 -0.18 -6.92 -0.79
CA TYR A 117 -1.37 -7.59 -1.32
C TYR A 117 -1.41 -7.55 -2.84
N PHE A 118 -2.19 -8.46 -3.41
CA PHE A 118 -2.38 -8.59 -4.84
C PHE A 118 -3.83 -8.27 -5.21
N ILE A 119 -4.02 -7.51 -6.29
CA ILE A 119 -5.34 -7.23 -6.84
C ILE A 119 -5.36 -7.62 -8.31
N GLN A 120 -6.35 -8.41 -8.68
CA GLN A 120 -6.64 -8.71 -10.07
C GLN A 120 -8.03 -8.18 -10.44
N GLY A 121 -8.07 -7.22 -11.34
CA GLY A 121 -9.29 -6.70 -11.96
C GLY A 121 -9.43 -7.15 -13.40
N LYS A 122 -10.49 -6.69 -14.06
CA LYS A 122 -10.77 -7.04 -15.45
C LYS A 122 -9.68 -6.56 -16.42
N ASN A 123 -9.13 -5.38 -16.16
CA ASN A 123 -8.18 -4.70 -17.07
C ASN A 123 -6.89 -4.28 -16.33
N TYR A 124 -6.61 -4.82 -15.15
CA TYR A 124 -5.40 -4.52 -14.41
C TYR A 124 -5.02 -5.66 -13.46
N ILE A 125 -3.73 -5.79 -13.25
CA ILE A 125 -3.12 -6.66 -12.27
C ILE A 125 -2.15 -5.80 -11.49
N ALA A 126 -2.28 -5.74 -10.17
CA ALA A 126 -1.45 -4.89 -9.33
C ALA A 126 -1.00 -5.63 -8.07
N LEU A 127 0.26 -5.46 -7.74
CA LEU A 127 0.89 -5.95 -6.53
C LEU A 127 1.40 -4.74 -5.74
N TYR A 128 1.07 -4.69 -4.46
CA TYR A 128 1.51 -3.65 -3.54
C TYR A 128 2.48 -4.25 -2.52
N ALA A 129 3.64 -3.65 -2.35
CA ALA A 129 4.69 -4.20 -1.51
C ALA A 129 5.51 -3.11 -0.82
N ILE A 130 6.13 -3.49 0.31
CA ILE A 130 7.08 -2.67 1.05
C ILE A 130 8.39 -3.44 1.11
N PRO A 131 9.56 -2.82 0.80
CA PRO A 131 10.84 -3.44 1.05
C PRO A 131 11.12 -3.51 2.56
N PHE A 132 11.63 -4.64 3.04
CA PHE A 132 12.18 -4.72 4.38
C PHE A 132 13.54 -4.01 4.43
N GLU A 133 13.75 -3.14 5.43
CA GLU A 133 14.92 -2.26 5.48
C GLU A 133 16.24 -3.02 5.67
N GLU A 134 16.25 -4.17 6.38
CA GLU A 134 17.47 -4.89 6.75
C GLU A 134 17.73 -6.16 5.93
N ASN A 135 16.68 -6.76 5.37
CA ASN A 135 16.81 -7.91 4.48
C ASN A 135 15.65 -7.83 3.49
N PRO A 136 15.90 -7.59 2.21
CA PRO A 136 14.83 -7.41 1.22
C PRO A 136 14.19 -8.76 0.85
N GLN A 137 13.71 -9.48 1.84
CA GLN A 137 12.81 -10.59 1.63
C GLN A 137 11.40 -10.03 1.42
N TYR A 138 10.72 -10.61 0.46
CA TYR A 138 9.35 -10.21 0.11
C TYR A 138 8.39 -11.40 0.25
N PRO A 139 8.32 -12.08 1.43
CA PRO A 139 7.59 -13.33 1.58
C PRO A 139 6.16 -13.22 1.10
N ILE A 140 5.44 -12.19 1.55
CA ILE A 140 4.04 -11.97 1.16
C ILE A 140 3.89 -11.72 -0.35
N VAL A 141 4.86 -11.05 -0.97
CA VAL A 141 4.86 -10.76 -2.40
C VAL A 141 5.02 -12.04 -3.20
N TYR A 142 5.93 -12.93 -2.77
CA TYR A 142 6.11 -14.24 -3.39
C TYR A 142 4.90 -15.11 -3.23
N HIS A 143 4.33 -15.17 -2.02
CA HIS A 143 3.11 -15.90 -1.70
C HIS A 143 1.96 -15.52 -2.64
N GLU A 144 1.62 -14.25 -2.67
CA GLU A 144 0.53 -13.73 -3.47
C GLU A 144 0.76 -13.94 -4.98
N TYR A 145 2.00 -13.80 -5.43
CA TYR A 145 2.31 -14.02 -6.83
C TYR A 145 2.23 -15.48 -7.24
N ILE A 146 2.52 -16.43 -6.34
CA ILE A 146 2.30 -17.85 -6.59
C ILE A 146 0.80 -18.13 -6.80
N HIS A 147 -0.09 -17.59 -6.00
CA HIS A 147 -1.54 -17.72 -6.21
C HIS A 147 -1.94 -17.20 -7.60
N TYR A 148 -1.39 -16.06 -8.00
CA TYR A 148 -1.62 -15.53 -9.35
C TYR A 148 -1.12 -16.49 -10.44
N LEU A 149 0.08 -17.03 -10.33
CA LEU A 149 0.60 -17.99 -11.30
C LEU A 149 -0.25 -19.27 -11.36
N ILE A 150 -0.62 -19.82 -10.20
CA ILE A 150 -1.46 -21.02 -10.10
C ILE A 150 -2.84 -20.78 -10.73
N SER A 151 -3.38 -19.57 -10.65
CA SER A 151 -4.65 -19.23 -11.31
C SER A 151 -4.60 -19.35 -12.84
N LYS A 152 -3.40 -19.40 -13.44
CA LYS A 152 -3.18 -19.61 -14.88
C LYS A 152 -3.05 -21.10 -15.24
N HIS A 153 -2.98 -21.97 -14.24
CA HIS A 153 -2.89 -23.41 -14.49
C HIS A 153 -4.24 -23.94 -15.00
N PRO A 154 -4.25 -24.78 -16.07
CA PRO A 154 -5.50 -25.28 -16.65
C PRO A 154 -6.26 -26.25 -15.78
N ALA A 155 -5.58 -26.94 -14.83
CA ALA A 155 -6.20 -27.86 -13.90
C ALA A 155 -6.70 -27.13 -12.64
N ILE A 156 -7.75 -27.68 -12.03
CA ILE A 156 -8.23 -27.24 -10.72
C ILE A 156 -7.24 -27.69 -9.65
N ILE A 157 -6.59 -26.75 -9.02
CA ILE A 157 -5.61 -26.99 -7.97
C ILE A 157 -6.32 -26.94 -6.61
N PRO A 158 -6.19 -27.98 -5.76
CA PRO A 158 -6.76 -27.98 -4.42
C PRO A 158 -6.20 -26.84 -3.56
N SER A 159 -7.04 -26.22 -2.73
CA SER A 159 -6.66 -25.07 -1.90
C SER A 159 -5.45 -25.36 -1.00
N TRP A 160 -5.43 -26.53 -0.33
CA TRP A 160 -4.32 -26.91 0.55
C TRP A 160 -2.97 -26.99 -0.19
N PHE A 161 -2.98 -27.42 -1.47
CA PHE A 161 -1.78 -27.50 -2.28
C PHE A 161 -1.34 -26.10 -2.73
N ASN A 162 -2.30 -25.27 -3.14
CA ASN A 162 -2.05 -23.88 -3.53
C ASN A 162 -1.42 -23.09 -2.37
N GLU A 163 -1.99 -23.17 -1.17
CA GLU A 163 -1.44 -22.55 0.05
C GLU A 163 -0.05 -23.09 0.41
N GLY A 164 0.11 -24.41 0.41
CA GLY A 164 1.39 -25.05 0.73
C GLY A 164 2.50 -24.65 -0.25
N LEU A 165 2.17 -24.54 -1.53
CA LEU A 165 3.11 -24.07 -2.55
C LEU A 165 3.46 -22.59 -2.35
N ALA A 166 2.47 -21.74 -2.11
CA ALA A 166 2.69 -20.33 -1.84
C ALA A 166 3.57 -20.12 -0.61
N THR A 167 3.29 -20.82 0.49
CA THR A 167 4.11 -20.79 1.72
C THR A 167 5.53 -21.29 1.49
N MET A 168 5.73 -22.34 0.68
CA MET A 168 7.07 -22.80 0.33
C MET A 168 7.89 -21.73 -0.38
N PHE A 169 7.27 -20.94 -1.24
CA PHE A 169 7.93 -19.85 -1.97
C PHE A 169 8.13 -18.57 -1.16
N GLU A 170 7.48 -18.38 -0.02
CA GLU A 170 7.73 -17.26 0.90
C GLU A 170 9.20 -17.14 1.31
N THR A 171 9.90 -18.29 1.38
CA THR A 171 11.30 -18.39 1.76
C THR A 171 12.25 -18.28 0.58
N PHE A 172 11.80 -17.76 -0.56
CA PHE A 172 12.64 -17.57 -1.73
C PHE A 172 13.76 -16.57 -1.47
N GLU A 173 14.97 -16.97 -1.80
CA GLU A 173 16.17 -16.15 -1.72
C GLU A 173 17.01 -16.31 -2.98
N LEU A 174 17.54 -15.19 -3.47
CA LEU A 174 18.54 -15.14 -4.53
C LEU A 174 19.87 -14.61 -3.96
N ASN A 175 20.80 -15.51 -3.68
CA ASN A 175 22.10 -15.14 -3.14
C ASN A 175 23.22 -15.55 -4.09
N ARG A 176 23.99 -14.59 -4.62
CA ARG A 176 25.13 -14.79 -5.53
C ARG A 176 24.80 -15.70 -6.73
N GLY A 177 23.59 -15.61 -7.25
CA GLY A 177 23.13 -16.43 -8.37
C GLY A 177 22.60 -17.82 -8.00
N LEU A 178 22.64 -18.19 -6.73
CA LEU A 178 22.02 -19.39 -6.19
C LEU A 178 20.60 -19.05 -5.72
N VAL A 179 19.64 -19.86 -6.12
CA VAL A 179 18.24 -19.77 -5.65
C VAL A 179 18.01 -20.83 -4.59
N THR A 180 17.45 -20.41 -3.45
CA THR A 180 16.98 -21.30 -2.38
C THR A 180 15.53 -20.95 -2.03
N PHE A 181 14.73 -21.93 -1.66
CA PHE A 181 13.35 -21.77 -1.17
C PHE A 181 12.90 -23.04 -0.46
N GLY A 182 11.77 -23.00 0.26
CA GLY A 182 11.24 -24.12 1.00
C GLY A 182 11.99 -24.39 2.31
N ASN A 183 12.72 -23.40 2.84
CA ASN A 183 13.36 -23.54 4.13
C ASN A 183 12.30 -23.53 5.24
N PRO A 184 12.27 -24.53 6.15
CA PRO A 184 11.33 -24.52 7.26
C PRO A 184 11.56 -23.28 8.11
N GLN A 185 10.52 -22.50 8.34
CA GLN A 185 10.55 -21.44 9.37
C GLN A 185 10.24 -22.14 10.70
N TYR A 186 11.24 -22.30 11.54
CA TYR A 186 11.05 -22.77 12.91
C TYR A 186 10.71 -21.54 13.78
N ASP A 187 9.50 -21.51 14.32
CA ASP A 187 9.07 -20.58 15.36
C ASP A 187 9.81 -20.84 16.69
#